data_292a85012f2d496c4566cae3262b9009
#
_entry.id   292a85012f2d496c4566cae3262b9009
#
_cell.length_a   1.000
_cell.length_b   1.000
_cell.length_c   1.000
_cell.angle_alpha   90.00
_cell.angle_beta   90.00
_cell.angle_gamma   90.00
#
_symmetry.space_group_name_H-M   'P 1'
#
loop_
_entity.id
_entity.type
_entity.pdbx_description
1 polymer ?
#
loop_
_entity_poly.entity_id
_entity_poly.type
_entity_poly.pdbx_seq_one_letter_code
_entity_poly.pdbx_strand_id
1 'polypeptide(L)'
;MADDAIRISGLREFRQGLKQLDSDLPKALRLAFNDAADIVVTDARPRVPSRSGKAASTVKARSTQSAARVVGGGNKAPYYPWLDFGGRVGRRKSVKRPFLPKGRYIYNAYFRAKASGQFQDALSNGLIQVARTAGIEVT
;
A
#
# COMPACT_ATOMS: atom_id res chain seq x y z
N MET A 1 8.02 10.79 11.71
CA MET A 1 8.36 10.54 11.03
C MET A 1 7.95 9.51 10.45
N ALA A 2 7.98 9.66 9.76
CA ALA A 2 7.49 8.79 9.14
C ALA A 2 7.95 7.60 9.18
N ASP A 3 8.67 7.47 9.78
CA ASP A 3 9.09 6.36 9.76
C ASP A 3 8.46 5.39 10.48
N ASP A 4 7.20 5.51 10.49
CA ASP A 4 6.34 4.50 10.85
C ASP A 4 6.36 3.41 9.97
N ALA A 5 6.95 3.56 8.89
CA ALA A 5 7.11 2.52 7.97
C ALA A 5 7.84 1.36 8.60
N ILE A 6 7.46 0.19 8.22
CA ILE A 6 8.12 -1.00 8.63
C ILE A 6 9.52 -0.97 8.08
N ARG A 7 10.48 -1.05 8.97
CA ARG A 7 11.86 -1.10 8.56
C ARG A 7 12.33 -2.51 8.59
N ILE A 8 12.78 -2.99 7.45
CA ILE A 8 13.44 -4.27 7.35
C ILE A 8 14.91 -3.98 7.15
N SER A 9 15.69 -4.28 8.16
CA SER A 9 17.12 -4.06 8.13
C SER A 9 17.76 -4.90 7.01
N GLY A 10 18.66 -4.29 6.26
CA GLY A 10 19.35 -4.98 5.16
C GLY A 10 18.51 -5.14 3.89
N LEU A 11 17.35 -4.54 3.80
CA LEU A 11 16.49 -4.68 2.63
C LEU A 11 17.17 -4.23 1.33
N ARG A 12 17.95 -3.17 1.41
CA ARG A 12 18.64 -2.63 0.23
C ARG A 12 19.67 -3.60 -0.31
N GLU A 13 20.49 -4.17 0.57
CA GLU A 13 21.50 -5.15 0.20
C GLU A 13 20.88 -6.43 -0.28
N PHE A 14 19.82 -6.86 0.37
CA PHE A 14 19.04 -8.03 -0.02
C PHE A 14 18.51 -7.86 -1.45
N ARG A 15 17.91 -6.73 -1.75
CA ARG A 15 17.37 -6.42 -3.07
C ARG A 15 18.47 -6.38 -4.13
N GLN A 16 19.63 -5.79 -3.83
CA GLN A 16 20.75 -5.74 -4.75
C GLN A 16 21.30 -7.13 -5.04
N GLY A 17 21.42 -7.96 -4.02
CA GLY A 17 21.85 -9.34 -4.18
C GLY A 17 20.92 -10.14 -5.07
N LEU A 18 19.62 -9.98 -4.87
CA LEU A 18 18.62 -10.65 -5.70
C LEU A 18 18.71 -10.23 -7.16
N LYS A 19 18.94 -8.94 -7.42
CA LYS A 19 19.10 -8.45 -8.78
C LYS A 19 20.28 -9.07 -9.51
N GLN A 20 21.36 -9.36 -8.79
CA GLN A 20 22.53 -10.00 -9.37
C GLN A 20 22.28 -11.46 -9.70
N LEU A 21 21.37 -12.10 -8.98
CA LEU A 21 21.07 -13.51 -9.20
C LEU A 21 20.11 -13.74 -10.37
N ASP A 22 19.11 -12.86 -10.51
CA ASP A 22 18.07 -13.05 -11.52
C ASP A 22 17.42 -11.70 -11.84
N SER A 23 17.31 -11.39 -13.11
CA SER A 23 16.66 -10.17 -13.57
C SER A 23 15.17 -10.12 -13.28
N ASP A 24 14.51 -11.28 -13.05
CA ASP A 24 13.10 -11.33 -12.72
C ASP A 24 12.80 -11.09 -11.24
N LEU A 25 13.81 -11.09 -10.39
CA LEU A 25 13.63 -10.89 -8.95
C LEU A 25 13.08 -9.52 -8.58
N PRO A 26 13.41 -8.41 -9.27
CA PRO A 26 12.74 -7.14 -8.98
C PRO A 26 11.22 -7.22 -9.13
N LYS A 27 10.72 -7.98 -10.10
CA LYS A 27 9.30 -8.21 -10.27
C LYS A 27 8.73 -9.04 -9.12
N ALA A 28 9.46 -10.06 -8.68
CA ALA A 28 9.05 -10.90 -7.55
C ALA A 28 8.96 -10.07 -6.25
N LEU A 29 9.91 -9.18 -6.04
CA LEU A 29 9.88 -8.27 -4.89
C LEU A 29 8.65 -7.36 -4.93
N ARG A 30 8.34 -6.78 -6.10
CA ARG A 30 7.17 -5.93 -6.24
C ARG A 30 5.89 -6.67 -5.93
N LEU A 31 5.79 -7.94 -6.37
CA LEU A 31 4.62 -8.77 -6.08
C LEU A 31 4.51 -9.08 -4.59
N ALA A 32 5.64 -9.35 -3.93
CA ALA A 32 5.65 -9.60 -2.48
C ALA A 32 5.19 -8.34 -1.71
N PHE A 33 5.65 -7.17 -2.10
CA PHE A 33 5.19 -5.93 -1.49
C PHE A 33 3.70 -5.66 -1.78
N ASN A 34 3.21 -6.03 -2.96
CA ASN A 34 1.80 -5.92 -3.29
C ASN A 34 0.95 -6.84 -2.41
N ASP A 35 1.41 -8.03 -2.09
CA ASP A 35 0.67 -8.95 -1.22
C ASP A 35 0.46 -8.31 0.16
N ALA A 36 1.47 -7.65 0.70
CA ALA A 36 1.34 -6.93 1.96
C ALA A 36 0.40 -5.72 1.83
N ALA A 37 0.54 -4.96 0.75
CA ALA A 37 -0.30 -3.79 0.49
C ALA A 37 -1.77 -4.19 0.29
N ASP A 38 -2.04 -5.37 -0.28
CA ASP A 38 -3.41 -5.84 -0.50
C ASP A 38 -4.20 -6.05 0.79
N ILE A 39 -3.54 -6.28 1.90
CA ILE A 39 -4.20 -6.35 3.21
C ILE A 39 -4.85 -5.00 3.53
N VAL A 40 -4.13 -3.92 3.28
CA VAL A 40 -4.63 -2.56 3.48
C VAL A 40 -5.77 -2.26 2.49
N VAL A 41 -5.60 -2.64 1.23
CA VAL A 41 -6.61 -2.44 0.19
C VAL A 41 -7.90 -3.16 0.55
N THR A 42 -7.81 -4.41 0.97
CA THR A 42 -8.98 -5.23 1.33
C THR A 42 -9.75 -4.62 2.49
N ASP A 43 -9.06 -4.02 3.45
CA ASP A 43 -9.72 -3.35 4.57
C ASP A 43 -10.29 -1.99 4.17
N ALA A 44 -9.60 -1.24 3.33
CA ALA A 44 -9.99 0.13 2.98
C ALA A 44 -11.16 0.19 1.99
N ARG A 45 -11.15 -0.64 0.96
CA ARG A 45 -12.15 -0.58 -0.12
C ARG A 45 -13.60 -0.58 0.35
N PRO A 46 -14.02 -1.51 1.22
CA PRO A 46 -15.44 -1.54 1.64
C PRO A 46 -15.87 -0.30 2.41
N ARG A 47 -14.91 0.46 2.94
CA ARG A 47 -15.20 1.64 3.76
C ARG A 47 -15.30 2.91 2.93
N VAL A 48 -14.82 2.88 1.69
CA VAL A 48 -14.88 4.05 0.80
C VAL A 48 -16.30 4.22 0.26
N PRO A 49 -16.97 5.35 0.54
CA PRO A 49 -18.32 5.57 0.01
C PRO A 49 -18.26 5.73 -1.51
N SER A 50 -19.16 5.02 -2.19
CA SER A 50 -19.16 5.09 -3.64
C SER A 50 -20.48 4.54 -4.19
N ARG A 51 -21.20 5.35 -4.93
CA ARG A 51 -22.48 4.92 -5.54
C ARG A 51 -22.26 3.89 -6.64
N SER A 52 -21.25 4.11 -7.48
CA SER A 52 -20.97 3.26 -8.63
C SER A 52 -19.83 2.28 -8.37
N GLY A 53 -19.20 2.34 -7.21
CA GLY A 53 -18.01 1.56 -6.91
C GLY A 53 -16.73 2.12 -7.52
N LYS A 54 -16.79 3.23 -8.26
CA LYS A 54 -15.61 3.79 -8.91
C LYS A 54 -14.54 4.23 -7.92
N ALA A 55 -14.92 5.01 -6.91
CA ALA A 55 -13.96 5.51 -5.94
C ALA A 55 -13.27 4.36 -5.20
N ALA A 56 -14.05 3.39 -4.71
CA ALA A 56 -13.51 2.24 -4.03
C ALA A 56 -12.60 1.42 -4.93
N SER A 57 -12.94 1.24 -6.20
CA SER A 57 -12.15 0.45 -7.14
C SER A 57 -10.79 1.08 -7.46
N THR A 58 -10.62 2.38 -7.22
CA THR A 58 -9.33 3.05 -7.43
C THR A 58 -8.34 2.77 -6.31
N VAL A 59 -8.80 2.31 -5.16
CA VAL A 59 -7.91 1.92 -4.07
C VAL A 59 -7.28 0.58 -4.43
N LYS A 60 -5.98 0.59 -4.61
CA LYS A 60 -5.25 -0.60 -5.07
C LYS A 60 -3.81 -0.57 -4.62
N ALA A 61 -3.20 -1.75 -4.60
CA ALA A 61 -1.79 -1.90 -4.35
C ALA A 61 -1.02 -1.48 -5.59
N ARG A 62 0.00 -0.68 -5.41
CA ARG A 62 0.85 -0.22 -6.50
C ARG A 62 2.27 -0.10 -6.00
N SER A 63 2.79 -1.22 -5.56
CA SER A 63 4.10 -1.30 -4.93
C SER A 63 5.23 -1.22 -5.95
N THR A 64 6.38 -0.82 -5.46
CA THR A 64 7.62 -0.86 -6.21
C THR A 64 8.46 -2.05 -5.72
N GLN A 65 9.64 -2.22 -6.29
CA GLN A 65 10.53 -3.28 -5.83
C GLN A 65 11.21 -2.98 -4.48
N SER A 66 10.94 -1.82 -3.91
CA SER A 66 11.54 -1.42 -2.63
C SER A 66 10.55 -0.90 -1.61
N ALA A 67 9.26 -0.84 -1.94
CA ALA A 67 8.27 -0.32 -1.02
C ALA A 67 6.88 -0.85 -1.32
N ALA A 68 6.14 -1.19 -0.28
CA ALA A 68 4.72 -1.48 -0.38
C ALA A 68 3.97 -0.13 -0.48
N ARG A 69 3.07 -0.03 -1.45
CA ARG A 69 2.32 1.21 -1.68
C ARG A 69 0.86 0.92 -1.95
N VAL A 70 0.01 1.77 -1.42
CA VAL A 70 -1.42 1.77 -1.71
C VAL A 70 -1.77 3.14 -2.27
N VAL A 71 -2.51 3.16 -3.36
CA VAL A 71 -2.95 4.41 -3.99
C VAL A 71 -4.47 4.43 -4.10
N GLY A 72 -5.03 5.61 -4.27
CA GLY A 72 -6.45 5.80 -4.51
C GLY A 72 -6.66 7.03 -5.38
N GLY A 73 -7.74 7.03 -6.14
CA GLY A 73 -8.08 8.15 -7.02
C GLY A 73 -7.56 7.97 -8.43
N GLY A 74 -7.11 9.06 -9.03
CA GLY A 74 -6.69 9.06 -10.42
C GLY A 74 -7.82 9.47 -11.36
N ASN A 75 -7.68 9.17 -12.65
CA ASN A 75 -8.62 9.65 -13.66
C ASN A 75 -10.04 9.15 -13.48
N LYS A 76 -10.21 7.94 -12.94
CA LYS A 76 -11.54 7.36 -12.71
C LYS A 76 -12.29 8.03 -11.56
N ALA A 77 -11.56 8.50 -10.57
CA ALA A 77 -12.14 9.13 -9.39
C ALA A 77 -11.25 10.26 -8.91
N PRO A 78 -11.19 11.37 -9.67
CA PRO A 78 -10.33 12.50 -9.30
C PRO A 78 -10.75 13.15 -7.98
N TYR A 79 -11.97 12.88 -7.53
CA TYR A 79 -12.50 13.39 -6.26
C TYR A 79 -12.09 12.52 -5.06
N TYR A 80 -11.38 11.43 -5.26
CA TYR A 80 -11.01 10.51 -4.16
C TYR A 80 -10.26 11.22 -3.02
N PRO A 81 -9.28 12.09 -3.29
CA PRO A 81 -8.61 12.80 -2.18
C PRO A 81 -9.57 13.56 -1.28
N TRP A 82 -10.63 14.13 -1.85
CA TRP A 82 -11.65 14.81 -1.06
C TRP A 82 -12.45 13.82 -0.21
N LEU A 83 -12.79 12.65 -0.75
CA LEU A 83 -13.49 11.62 0.02
C LEU A 83 -12.67 11.15 1.22
N ASP A 84 -11.39 10.96 1.02
CA ASP A 84 -10.51 10.44 2.07
C ASP A 84 -10.09 11.54 3.03
N PHE A 85 -9.52 12.62 2.53
CA PHE A 85 -8.95 13.67 3.36
C PHE A 85 -9.92 14.80 3.70
N GLY A 86 -10.91 15.05 2.88
CA GLY A 86 -11.83 16.14 3.07
C GLY A 86 -11.37 17.42 2.41
N GLY A 87 -11.97 18.53 2.80
CA GLY A 87 -11.72 19.85 2.22
C GLY A 87 -12.92 20.37 1.48
N ARG A 88 -12.70 21.21 0.49
CA ARG A 88 -13.77 21.82 -0.29
C ARG A 88 -13.62 21.50 -1.76
N VAL A 89 -14.71 21.11 -2.39
CA VAL A 89 -14.74 20.82 -3.82
C VAL A 89 -16.03 21.36 -4.43
N GLY A 90 -16.14 21.24 -5.74
CA GLY A 90 -17.32 21.64 -6.48
C GLY A 90 -17.26 23.09 -6.89
N ARG A 91 -18.34 23.51 -7.54
CA ARG A 91 -18.45 24.88 -8.04
C ARG A 91 -18.41 25.86 -6.88
N ARG A 92 -17.52 26.85 -6.95
CA ARG A 92 -17.30 27.82 -5.89
C ARG A 92 -16.90 27.19 -4.55
N LYS A 93 -16.35 25.97 -4.58
CA LYS A 93 -15.94 25.25 -3.38
C LYS A 93 -17.07 25.15 -2.35
N SER A 94 -18.29 24.91 -2.82
CA SER A 94 -19.48 24.91 -1.96
C SER A 94 -19.67 23.61 -1.21
N VAL A 95 -19.11 22.50 -1.69
CA VAL A 95 -19.23 21.20 -1.04
C VAL A 95 -18.06 21.00 -0.08
N LYS A 96 -18.39 20.90 1.20
CA LYS A 96 -17.39 20.79 2.26
C LYS A 96 -17.41 19.42 2.91
N ARG A 97 -16.23 18.96 3.32
CA ARG A 97 -16.07 17.77 4.14
C ARG A 97 -14.95 18.05 5.13
N PRO A 98 -15.09 17.73 6.43
CA PRO A 98 -14.05 18.05 7.40
C PRO A 98 -12.69 17.50 6.97
N PHE A 99 -11.66 18.35 7.01
CA PHE A 99 -10.32 17.95 6.59
C PHE A 99 -9.63 17.15 7.69
N LEU A 100 -9.10 15.98 7.31
CA LEU A 100 -8.32 15.12 8.19
C LEU A 100 -6.97 14.85 7.52
N PRO A 101 -5.84 15.27 8.12
CA PRO A 101 -4.53 15.12 7.50
C PRO A 101 -4.14 13.68 7.17
N LYS A 102 -4.62 12.72 7.94
CA LYS A 102 -4.36 11.30 7.69
C LYS A 102 -5.53 10.61 6.99
N GLY A 103 -6.58 11.35 6.66
CA GLY A 103 -7.71 10.80 5.95
C GLY A 103 -8.57 9.84 6.77
N ARG A 104 -9.40 9.08 6.05
CA ARG A 104 -10.43 8.21 6.68
C ARG A 104 -10.29 6.75 6.34
N TYR A 105 -9.68 6.41 5.21
CA TYR A 105 -9.77 5.06 4.68
C TYR A 105 -8.43 4.35 4.59
N ILE A 106 -7.51 4.80 3.76
CA ILE A 106 -6.25 4.10 3.50
C ILE A 106 -5.34 4.10 4.73
N TYR A 107 -5.07 5.25 5.31
CA TYR A 107 -4.20 5.33 6.48
C TYR A 107 -4.76 4.55 7.66
N ASN A 108 -6.07 4.65 7.91
CA ASN A 108 -6.69 3.92 9.01
C ASN A 108 -6.61 2.42 8.80
N ALA A 109 -6.80 1.95 7.57
CA ALA A 109 -6.64 0.55 7.22
C ALA A 109 -5.20 0.08 7.45
N TYR A 110 -4.23 0.89 7.07
CA TYR A 110 -2.82 0.59 7.32
C TYR A 110 -2.52 0.51 8.82
N PHE A 111 -3.02 1.46 9.60
CA PHE A 111 -2.81 1.44 11.05
C PHE A 111 -3.42 0.20 11.70
N ARG A 112 -4.60 -0.24 11.26
CA ARG A 112 -5.21 -1.47 11.76
C ARG A 112 -4.38 -2.70 11.39
N ALA A 113 -3.91 -2.77 10.15
CA ALA A 113 -3.09 -3.89 9.69
C ALA A 113 -1.75 -3.94 10.43
N LYS A 114 -1.16 -2.78 10.69
CA LYS A 114 0.08 -2.67 11.44
C LYS A 114 -0.12 -3.09 12.89
N ALA A 115 -1.19 -2.62 13.53
CA ALA A 115 -1.48 -2.93 14.93
C ALA A 115 -1.75 -4.42 15.16
N SER A 116 -2.37 -5.10 14.20
CA SER A 116 -2.66 -6.53 14.29
C SER A 116 -1.47 -7.41 13.90
N GLY A 117 -0.43 -6.84 13.31
CA GLY A 117 0.73 -7.60 12.82
C GLY A 117 0.53 -8.23 11.45
N GLN A 118 -0.65 -8.15 10.86
CA GLN A 118 -0.94 -8.78 9.57
C GLN A 118 -0.07 -8.24 8.44
N PHE A 119 0.16 -6.93 8.43
CA PHE A 119 0.97 -6.30 7.37
C PHE A 119 2.41 -6.77 7.43
N GLN A 120 2.99 -6.76 8.63
CA GLN A 120 4.37 -7.19 8.86
C GLN A 120 4.54 -8.67 8.53
N ASP A 121 3.59 -9.50 8.94
CA ASP A 121 3.64 -10.95 8.68
C ASP A 121 3.58 -11.23 7.18
N ALA A 122 2.68 -10.57 6.46
CA ALA A 122 2.57 -10.75 5.01
C ALA A 122 3.85 -10.30 4.30
N LEU A 123 4.42 -9.18 4.73
CA LEU A 123 5.64 -8.65 4.15
C LEU A 123 6.81 -9.61 4.40
N SER A 124 6.98 -10.07 5.65
CA SER A 124 8.05 -11.00 6.00
C SER A 124 7.92 -12.31 5.24
N ASN A 125 6.72 -12.88 5.20
CA ASN A 125 6.47 -14.13 4.49
C ASN A 125 6.75 -14.01 3.00
N GLY A 126 6.34 -12.89 2.40
CA GLY A 126 6.59 -12.61 0.98
C GLY A 126 8.08 -12.52 0.67
N LEU A 127 8.84 -11.81 1.50
CA LEU A 127 10.28 -11.67 1.32
C LEU A 127 11.03 -12.98 1.53
N ILE A 128 10.62 -13.77 2.51
CA ILE A 128 11.19 -15.10 2.75
C ILE A 128 10.98 -15.97 1.52
N GLN A 129 9.79 -15.95 0.95
CA GLN A 129 9.46 -16.76 -0.22
C GLN A 129 10.31 -16.35 -1.43
N VAL A 130 10.50 -15.04 -1.64
CA VAL A 130 11.37 -14.52 -2.71
C VAL A 130 12.80 -15.00 -2.48
N ALA A 131 13.30 -14.92 -1.25
CA ALA A 131 14.65 -15.36 -0.91
C ALA A 131 14.84 -16.85 -1.20
N ARG A 132 13.87 -17.67 -0.81
CA ARG A 132 13.94 -19.12 -1.07
C ARG A 132 13.94 -19.43 -2.56
N THR A 133 13.11 -18.73 -3.32
CA THR A 133 13.06 -18.90 -4.78
C THR A 133 14.40 -18.52 -5.41
N ALA A 134 15.09 -17.53 -4.86
CA ALA A 134 16.42 -17.12 -5.33
C ALA A 134 17.56 -18.01 -4.83
N GLY A 135 17.26 -19.02 -4.00
CA GLY A 135 18.28 -19.89 -3.45
C GLY A 135 19.03 -19.31 -2.27
N ILE A 136 18.51 -18.24 -1.66
CA ILE A 136 19.11 -17.63 -0.48
C ILE A 136 18.62 -18.37 0.75
N GLU A 137 19.56 -18.76 1.61
CA GLU A 137 19.21 -19.43 2.85
C GLU A 137 18.63 -18.40 3.85
N VAL A 138 17.51 -18.78 4.47
CA VAL A 138 16.84 -17.93 5.46
C VAL A 138 16.80 -18.69 6.77
N THR A 139 17.37 -18.09 7.79
CA THR A 139 17.40 -18.67 9.13
C THR A 139 16.43 -17.97 10.06
#